data_3080c71caa94bbca0bd5d719f615477a
#
_entry.id   3080c71caa94bbca0bd5d719f615477a
#
_cell.length_a   1.000
_cell.length_b   1.000
_cell.length_c   1.000
_cell.angle_alpha   90.00
_cell.angle_beta   90.00
_cell.angle_gamma   90.00
#
_symmetry.space_group_name_H-M   'P 1'
#
loop_
_entity.id
_entity.type
_entity.pdbx_description
1 polymer ?
#
loop_
_entity_poly.entity_id
_entity_poly.type
_entity_poly.pdbx_seq_one_letter_code
_entity_poly.pdbx_strand_id
1 'polypeptide(L)'
;MPITIDKQNGATVISVRGEIDHHSARTIMENIDHTISSALPMRLVLDLSSVTFMDSSGIAVLLRALRQMDQLGGNLRVVGIPPQPRRVLDAAGIGRLITLE
;
A
#
# COMPACT_ATOMS: atom_id res chain seq x y z
N MET A 1 12.51 3.44 9.54
CA MET A 1 11.10 3.07 9.33
C MET A 1 10.80 3.05 7.84
N PRO A 2 10.27 1.95 7.32
CA PRO A 2 9.93 1.87 5.89
C PRO A 2 8.64 2.61 5.54
N ILE A 3 7.88 3.07 6.52
CA ILE A 3 6.66 3.84 6.25
C ILE A 3 6.60 5.11 7.09
N THR A 4 5.88 6.09 6.56
CA THR A 4 5.45 7.27 7.32
C THR A 4 3.94 7.41 7.17
N ILE A 5 3.30 8.03 8.16
CA ILE A 5 1.84 8.13 8.22
C ILE A 5 1.44 9.60 8.34
N ASP A 6 0.45 9.99 7.56
CA ASP A 6 -0.09 11.34 7.59
C ASP A 6 -1.60 11.29 7.40
N LYS A 7 -2.29 12.37 7.71
CA LYS A 7 -3.72 12.49 7.47
C LYS A 7 -3.96 13.69 6.58
N GLN A 8 -4.65 13.47 5.47
CA GLN A 8 -4.94 14.52 4.48
C GLN A 8 -6.37 14.39 4.02
N ASN A 9 -7.15 15.46 4.18
CA ASN A 9 -8.52 15.53 3.65
C ASN A 9 -9.39 14.35 4.09
N GLY A 10 -9.25 13.92 5.34
CA GLY A 10 -10.03 12.81 5.88
C GLY A 10 -9.53 11.41 5.49
N ALA A 11 -8.42 11.33 4.78
CA ALA A 11 -7.80 10.04 4.44
C ALA A 11 -6.56 9.82 5.30
N THR A 12 -6.27 8.56 5.60
CA THR A 12 -4.99 8.17 6.19
C THR A 12 -4.06 7.83 5.04
N VAL A 13 -2.92 8.51 4.99
CA VAL A 13 -1.92 8.32 3.93
C VAL A 13 -0.71 7.61 4.53
N ILE A 14 -0.39 6.44 3.99
CA ILE A 14 0.82 5.70 4.35
C ILE A 14 1.78 5.80 3.18
N SER A 15 2.93 6.42 3.41
CA SER A 15 3.99 6.51 2.41
C SER A 15 5.02 5.42 2.67
N VAL A 16 5.28 4.60 1.67
CA VAL A 16 6.26 3.50 1.75
C VAL A 16 7.54 3.94 1.07
N ARG A 17 8.69 3.63 1.69
CA ARG A 17 10.01 3.99 1.17
C ARG A 17 10.87 2.77 0.94
N GLY A 18 11.76 2.90 -0.04
CA GLY A 18 12.78 1.89 -0.32
C GLY A 18 12.25 0.74 -1.13
N GLU A 19 12.83 -0.42 -0.92
CA GLU A 19 12.47 -1.61 -1.69
C GLU A 19 11.31 -2.35 -1.04
N ILE A 20 10.37 -2.83 -1.86
CA ILE A 20 9.33 -3.76 -1.39
C ILE A 20 9.68 -5.12 -2.01
N ASP A 21 10.56 -5.83 -1.34
CA ASP A 21 10.98 -7.15 -1.75
C ASP A 21 10.65 -8.17 -0.67
N HIS A 22 11.05 -9.40 -0.88
CA HIS A 22 10.71 -10.48 0.03
C HIS A 22 11.37 -10.31 1.42
N HIS A 23 12.45 -9.53 1.52
CA HIS A 23 13.09 -9.27 2.82
C HIS A 23 12.34 -8.20 3.62
N SER A 24 11.82 -7.18 2.95
CA SER A 24 11.17 -6.04 3.60
C SER A 24 9.66 -6.17 3.73
N ALA A 25 9.03 -7.02 2.91
CA ALA A 25 7.58 -7.10 2.82
C ALA A 25 6.90 -7.38 4.15
N ARG A 26 7.46 -8.28 4.96
CA ARG A 26 6.86 -8.63 6.24
C ARG A 26 6.80 -7.44 7.19
N THR A 27 7.90 -6.69 7.31
CA THR A 27 7.94 -5.50 8.16
C THR A 27 6.97 -4.44 7.66
N ILE A 28 6.89 -4.24 6.35
CA ILE A 28 5.96 -3.29 5.75
C ILE A 28 4.52 -3.71 6.04
N MET A 29 4.18 -4.98 5.87
CA MET A 29 2.85 -5.50 6.18
C MET A 29 2.48 -5.28 7.64
N GLU A 30 3.39 -5.58 8.56
CA GLU A 30 3.15 -5.41 9.99
C GLU A 30 2.89 -3.93 10.33
N ASN A 31 3.65 -3.02 9.73
CA ASN A 31 3.47 -1.60 9.96
C ASN A 31 2.13 -1.10 9.40
N ILE A 32 1.75 -1.57 8.22
CA ILE A 32 0.46 -1.21 7.62
C ILE A 32 -0.68 -1.79 8.46
N ASP A 33 -0.58 -3.06 8.87
CA ASP A 33 -1.58 -3.72 9.72
C ASP A 33 -1.80 -2.93 11.01
N HIS A 34 -0.71 -2.52 11.66
CA HIS A 34 -0.78 -1.76 12.90
C HIS A 34 -1.48 -0.43 12.69
N THR A 35 -1.17 0.26 11.60
CA THR A 35 -1.78 1.56 11.29
C THR A 35 -3.27 1.40 11.05
N ILE A 36 -3.69 0.41 10.27
CA ILE A 36 -5.10 0.17 9.98
C ILE A 36 -5.86 -0.18 11.26
N SER A 37 -5.28 -1.06 12.09
CA SER A 37 -5.91 -1.49 13.34
C SER A 37 -6.04 -0.35 14.35
N SER A 38 -5.08 0.57 14.37
CA SER A 38 -5.07 1.69 15.31
C SER A 38 -5.94 2.84 14.85
N ALA A 39 -5.90 3.19 13.57
CA ALA A 39 -6.59 4.35 13.03
C ALA A 39 -8.01 4.05 12.55
N LEU A 40 -8.28 2.79 12.19
CA LEU A 40 -9.58 2.35 11.62
C LEU A 40 -10.03 3.29 10.50
N PRO A 41 -9.20 3.53 9.48
CA PRO A 41 -9.51 4.52 8.47
C PRO A 41 -10.61 4.02 7.55
N MET A 42 -11.49 4.93 7.11
CA MET A 42 -12.47 4.60 6.06
C MET A 42 -11.87 4.84 4.68
N ARG A 43 -10.86 5.70 4.58
CA ARG A 43 -10.14 5.94 3.34
C ARG A 43 -8.65 5.81 3.61
N LEU A 44 -8.01 4.85 2.94
CA LEU A 44 -6.58 4.61 3.05
C LEU A 44 -5.93 4.89 1.70
N VAL A 45 -4.86 5.66 1.72
CA VAL A 45 -4.04 5.94 0.55
C VAL A 45 -2.65 5.40 0.82
N LEU A 46 -2.16 4.55 -0.09
CA LEU A 46 -0.77 4.10 -0.06
C LEU A 46 0.00 4.89 -1.12
N ASP A 47 0.97 5.66 -0.68
CA ASP A 47 1.82 6.47 -1.56
C ASP A 47 3.13 5.72 -1.79
N LEU A 48 3.38 5.34 -3.03
CA LEU A 48 4.55 4.56 -3.42
C LEU A 48 5.63 5.41 -4.09
N SER A 49 5.50 6.75 -4.06
CA SER A 49 6.43 7.62 -4.80
C SER A 49 7.89 7.49 -4.36
N SER A 50 8.14 7.04 -3.14
CA SER A 50 9.50 6.82 -2.62
C SER A 50 9.95 5.36 -2.67
N VAL A 51 9.18 4.50 -3.32
CA VAL A 51 9.56 3.09 -3.54
C VAL A 51 10.56 3.04 -4.69
N THR A 52 11.70 2.39 -4.46
CA THR A 52 12.77 2.31 -5.44
C THR A 52 12.74 1.01 -6.25
N PHE A 53 12.10 -0.01 -5.73
CA PHE A 53 12.00 -1.31 -6.39
C PHE A 53 10.84 -2.11 -5.77
N MET A 54 10.18 -2.92 -6.60
CA MET A 54 9.14 -3.84 -6.13
C MET A 54 9.27 -5.17 -6.85
N ASP A 55 9.18 -6.27 -6.10
CA ASP A 55 8.98 -7.60 -6.67
C ASP A 55 7.54 -8.05 -6.37
N SER A 56 7.24 -9.33 -6.60
CA SER A 56 5.90 -9.87 -6.37
C SER A 56 5.44 -9.81 -4.91
N SER A 57 6.36 -9.64 -3.97
CA SER A 57 6.01 -9.45 -2.56
C SER A 57 5.19 -8.18 -2.36
N GLY A 58 5.40 -7.17 -3.19
CA GLY A 58 4.62 -5.93 -3.16
C GLY A 58 3.14 -6.17 -3.48
N ILE A 59 2.86 -7.13 -4.35
CA ILE A 59 1.48 -7.51 -4.67
C ILE A 59 0.80 -8.04 -3.40
N ALA A 60 1.47 -8.90 -2.66
CA ALA A 60 0.94 -9.46 -1.41
C ALA A 60 0.68 -8.37 -0.37
N VAL A 61 1.57 -7.38 -0.28
CA VAL A 61 1.40 -6.24 0.62
C VAL A 61 0.11 -5.49 0.29
N LEU A 62 -0.10 -5.17 -0.98
CA LEU A 62 -1.29 -4.42 -1.41
C LEU A 62 -2.57 -5.22 -1.23
N LEU A 63 -2.55 -6.51 -1.56
CA LEU A 63 -3.74 -7.35 -1.41
C LEU A 63 -4.12 -7.53 0.06
N ARG A 64 -3.15 -7.60 0.95
CA ARG A 64 -3.42 -7.67 2.39
C ARG A 64 -4.08 -6.39 2.88
N ALA A 65 -3.56 -5.24 2.46
CA ALA A 65 -4.16 -3.95 2.83
C ALA A 65 -5.60 -3.83 2.30
N LEU A 66 -5.82 -4.28 1.06
CA LEU A 66 -7.17 -4.28 0.48
C LEU A 66 -8.14 -5.12 1.30
N ARG A 67 -7.71 -6.32 1.68
CA ARG A 67 -8.57 -7.22 2.46
C ARG A 67 -8.96 -6.59 3.80
N GLN A 68 -8.01 -5.96 4.46
CA GLN A 68 -8.27 -5.29 5.73
C GLN A 68 -9.24 -4.11 5.55
N MET A 69 -9.07 -3.33 4.49
CA MET A 69 -9.95 -2.20 4.23
C MET A 69 -11.36 -2.67 3.87
N ASP A 70 -11.48 -3.77 3.12
CA ASP A 70 -12.78 -4.36 2.81
C ASP A 70 -13.50 -4.82 4.08
N GLN A 71 -12.78 -5.39 5.05
CA GLN A 71 -13.36 -5.80 6.32
C GLN A 71 -13.88 -4.62 7.13
N LEU A 72 -13.27 -3.45 6.99
CA LEU A 72 -13.72 -2.23 7.65
C LEU A 72 -14.85 -1.52 6.90
N GLY A 73 -15.14 -1.95 5.68
CA GLY A 73 -16.08 -1.24 4.81
C GLY A 73 -15.52 0.04 4.23
N GLY A 74 -14.20 0.19 4.24
CA GLY A 74 -13.52 1.36 3.70
C GLY A 74 -12.99 1.12 2.29
N ASN A 75 -12.18 2.04 1.79
CA ASN A 75 -11.58 1.91 0.47
C ASN A 75 -10.07 2.14 0.51
N LEU A 76 -9.40 1.65 -0.53
CA LEU A 76 -7.96 1.75 -0.70
C LEU A 76 -7.65 2.36 -2.06
N ARG A 77 -6.76 3.34 -2.07
CA ARG A 77 -6.17 3.91 -3.29
C ARG A 77 -4.67 3.82 -3.19
N VAL A 78 -4.01 3.57 -4.31
CA VAL A 78 -2.56 3.54 -4.40
C VAL A 78 -2.14 4.64 -5.35
N VAL A 79 -1.27 5.53 -4.91
CA VAL A 79 -0.88 6.72 -5.66
C VAL A 79 0.64 6.81 -5.80
N GLY A 80 1.10 7.65 -6.74
CA GLY A 80 2.51 7.95 -6.90
C GLY A 80 3.35 6.77 -7.35
N ILE A 81 2.79 5.87 -8.13
CA ILE A 81 3.43 4.60 -8.48
C ILE A 81 4.55 4.83 -9.50
N PRO A 82 5.84 4.54 -9.14
CA PRO A 82 6.94 4.67 -10.09
C PRO A 82 6.85 3.63 -11.22
N PRO A 83 7.61 3.82 -12.32
CA PRO A 83 7.50 2.94 -13.49
C PRO A 83 7.75 1.45 -13.23
N GLN A 84 8.76 1.10 -12.44
CA GLN A 84 9.07 -0.31 -12.21
C GLN A 84 8.01 -0.99 -11.33
N PRO A 85 7.62 -0.44 -10.18
CA PRO A 85 6.47 -0.98 -9.44
C PRO A 85 5.19 -1.03 -10.28
N ARG A 86 4.96 -0.03 -11.12
CA ARG A 86 3.78 -0.01 -11.99
C ARG A 86 3.75 -1.21 -12.92
N ARG A 87 4.89 -1.59 -13.50
CA ARG A 87 4.95 -2.75 -14.38
C ARG A 87 4.60 -4.05 -13.63
N VAL A 88 5.05 -4.17 -12.38
CA VAL A 88 4.73 -5.35 -11.56
C VAL A 88 3.23 -5.43 -11.29
N LEU A 89 2.63 -4.31 -10.89
CA LEU A 89 1.21 -4.26 -10.56
C LEU A 89 0.33 -4.46 -11.79
N ASP A 90 0.69 -3.86 -12.92
CA ASP A 90 -0.06 -4.00 -14.16
C ASP A 90 -0.01 -5.44 -14.66
N ALA A 91 1.16 -6.07 -14.60
CA ALA A 91 1.32 -7.47 -15.03
C ALA A 91 0.46 -8.43 -14.21
N ALA A 92 0.22 -8.10 -12.94
CA ALA A 92 -0.61 -8.91 -12.04
C ALA A 92 -2.10 -8.53 -12.11
N GLY A 93 -2.47 -7.51 -12.88
CA GLY A 93 -3.86 -7.08 -13.02
C GLY A 93 -4.42 -6.41 -11.78
N ILE A 94 -3.57 -5.83 -10.94
CA ILE A 94 -3.98 -5.25 -9.66
C ILE A 94 -4.96 -4.09 -9.83
N GLY A 95 -4.88 -3.36 -10.94
CA GLY A 95 -5.80 -2.25 -11.22
C GLY A 95 -7.26 -2.65 -11.30
N ARG A 96 -7.55 -3.94 -11.45
CA ARG A 96 -8.94 -4.45 -11.43
C ARG A 96 -9.49 -4.57 -10.01
N LEU A 97 -8.61 -4.62 -9.01
CA LEU A 97 -8.98 -4.84 -7.62
C LEU A 97 -8.82 -3.59 -6.78
N ILE A 98 -7.82 -2.77 -7.09
CA ILE A 98 -7.45 -1.59 -6.33
C ILE A 98 -7.35 -0.40 -7.29
N THR A 99 -7.82 0.76 -6.85
CA THR A 99 -7.65 2.00 -7.62
C THR A 99 -6.17 2.39 -7.62
N LEU A 100 -5.55 2.36 -8.80
CA LEU A 100 -4.16 2.76 -9.01
C LEU A 100 -4.13 4.13 -9.68
N GLU A 101 -3.39 5.07 -9.08
CA GLU A 101 -3.30 6.45 -9.59
C GLU A 101 -1.88 6.90 -9.82
#